data_a0d504c830e741d2ca2d252232c280af
#
_entry.id   a0d504c830e741d2ca2d252232c280af
#
_cell.length_a   1.000
_cell.length_b   1.000
_cell.length_c   1.000
_cell.angle_alpha   90.00
_cell.angle_beta   90.00
_cell.angle_gamma   90.00
#
_symmetry.space_group_name_H-M   'P 1'
#
loop_
_entity.id
_entity.type
_entity.pdbx_description
1 polymer ?
#
loop_
_entity_poly.entity_id
_entity_poly.type
_entity_poly.pdbx_seq_one_letter_code
_entity_poly.pdbx_strand_id
1 'polypeptide(L)'
;DNPFPHVVLIKPVFNDINESKAKNLVNELRAMHEIESIQYDNKWLKRLVHIVDIVKLVIFILSVLLAIAVLLIIGNTIRLSIYSRRHEIEIKKLFGGTDSFIQRPFLYSGLWYGVFGSTIAWVLVSISLQILSEPIRNLSELYPNNFELIGLGYTHTSYLFSIGILLGVFGSWLSVKRHLYSIEPN
;
A
#
# COMPACT_ATOMS: atom_id res chain seq x y z
N ASP A 1 -25.53 -14.05 -52.17
CA ASP A 1 -24.33 -14.61 -51.50
C ASP A 1 -23.57 -13.47 -50.89
N ASN A 2 -23.46 -13.51 -49.54
CA ASN A 2 -22.73 -12.49 -48.80
C ASN A 2 -21.22 -12.82 -48.86
N PRO A 3 -20.38 -11.99 -49.49
CA PRO A 3 -18.94 -12.29 -49.67
C PRO A 3 -18.11 -12.06 -48.41
N PHE A 4 -18.73 -11.61 -47.31
CA PHE A 4 -18.02 -11.36 -46.07
C PHE A 4 -18.05 -12.57 -45.13
N PRO A 5 -16.91 -12.96 -44.54
CA PRO A 5 -16.89 -14.02 -43.55
C PRO A 5 -17.70 -13.60 -42.31
N HIS A 6 -18.39 -14.57 -41.72
CA HIS A 6 -19.11 -14.35 -40.47
C HIS A 6 -18.10 -14.14 -39.33
N VAL A 7 -18.15 -12.98 -38.68
CA VAL A 7 -17.29 -12.66 -37.53
C VAL A 7 -18.09 -12.82 -36.25
N VAL A 8 -17.64 -13.70 -35.39
CA VAL A 8 -18.21 -13.92 -34.05
C VAL A 8 -17.29 -13.31 -33.01
N LEU A 9 -17.79 -12.30 -32.28
CA LEU A 9 -17.07 -11.69 -31.18
C LEU A 9 -17.38 -12.46 -29.89
N ILE A 10 -16.40 -13.23 -29.39
CA ILE A 10 -16.51 -13.95 -28.12
C ILE A 10 -15.97 -13.06 -26.99
N LYS A 11 -16.81 -12.67 -26.05
CA LYS A 11 -16.44 -11.93 -24.85
C LYS A 11 -16.41 -12.89 -23.66
N PRO A 12 -15.22 -13.39 -23.26
CA PRO A 12 -15.12 -14.28 -22.11
C PRO A 12 -15.45 -13.54 -20.83
N VAL A 13 -16.29 -14.14 -19.98
CA VAL A 13 -16.59 -13.63 -18.64
C VAL A 13 -15.57 -14.22 -17.68
N PHE A 14 -14.39 -13.61 -17.59
CA PHE A 14 -13.39 -13.97 -16.59
C PHE A 14 -13.26 -12.85 -15.57
N ASN A 15 -13.43 -13.18 -14.29
CA ASN A 15 -13.15 -12.27 -13.18
C ASN A 15 -11.64 -12.06 -12.93
N ASP A 16 -10.80 -12.97 -13.45
CA ASP A 16 -9.35 -12.90 -13.39
C ASP A 16 -8.77 -13.08 -14.79
N ILE A 17 -7.96 -12.11 -15.22
CA ILE A 17 -7.19 -12.18 -16.47
C ILE A 17 -6.07 -13.22 -16.30
N ASN A 18 -6.43 -14.49 -16.40
CA ASN A 18 -5.48 -15.59 -16.32
C ASN A 18 -5.12 -16.02 -17.75
N GLU A 19 -3.91 -15.65 -18.19
CA GLU A 19 -3.40 -15.92 -19.55
C GLU A 19 -3.49 -17.40 -19.92
N SER A 20 -3.35 -18.30 -18.94
CA SER A 20 -3.47 -19.74 -19.14
C SER A 20 -4.88 -20.18 -19.53
N LYS A 21 -5.92 -19.59 -18.90
CA LYS A 21 -7.33 -19.89 -19.22
C LYS A 21 -7.71 -19.37 -20.62
N ALA A 22 -7.23 -18.16 -20.95
CA ALA A 22 -7.47 -17.59 -22.28
C ALA A 22 -6.76 -18.39 -23.39
N LYS A 23 -5.54 -18.85 -23.16
CA LYS A 23 -4.83 -19.74 -24.10
C LYS A 23 -5.53 -21.10 -24.30
N ASN A 24 -6.02 -21.70 -23.22
CA ASN A 24 -6.75 -22.97 -23.30
C ASN A 24 -8.03 -22.79 -24.11
N LEU A 25 -8.79 -21.72 -23.87
CA LEU A 25 -9.99 -21.40 -24.64
C LEU A 25 -9.67 -21.23 -26.15
N VAL A 26 -8.60 -20.49 -26.47
CA VAL A 26 -8.16 -20.30 -27.85
C VAL A 26 -7.73 -21.63 -28.49
N ASN A 27 -7.09 -22.52 -27.74
CA ASN A 27 -6.68 -23.84 -28.24
C ASN A 27 -7.90 -24.79 -28.47
N GLU A 28 -8.89 -24.74 -27.57
CA GLU A 28 -10.15 -25.47 -27.75
C GLU A 28 -10.93 -24.96 -28.97
N LEU A 29 -11.01 -23.66 -29.17
CA LEU A 29 -11.67 -23.06 -30.31
C LEU A 29 -10.93 -23.34 -31.61
N ARG A 30 -9.60 -23.41 -31.61
CA ARG A 30 -8.81 -23.83 -32.79
C ARG A 30 -8.99 -25.29 -33.19
N ALA A 31 -9.38 -26.13 -32.25
CA ALA A 31 -9.65 -27.54 -32.52
C ALA A 31 -11.00 -27.74 -33.22
N MET A 32 -11.87 -26.75 -33.26
CA MET A 32 -13.14 -26.78 -33.98
C MET A 32 -12.89 -26.52 -35.48
N HIS A 33 -13.29 -27.45 -36.32
CA HIS A 33 -13.05 -27.40 -37.78
C HIS A 33 -13.83 -26.29 -38.51
N GLU A 34 -14.74 -25.65 -37.80
CA GLU A 34 -15.64 -24.59 -38.31
C GLU A 34 -15.03 -23.17 -38.19
N ILE A 35 -13.88 -23.03 -37.52
CA ILE A 35 -13.22 -21.75 -37.26
C ILE A 35 -11.99 -21.57 -38.13
N GLU A 36 -12.09 -20.74 -39.14
CA GLU A 36 -11.03 -20.51 -40.14
C GLU A 36 -9.88 -19.64 -39.58
N SER A 37 -10.16 -18.66 -38.74
CA SER A 37 -9.11 -17.86 -38.11
C SER A 37 -9.56 -17.25 -36.76
N ILE A 38 -8.68 -17.34 -35.77
CA ILE A 38 -8.90 -16.69 -34.48
C ILE A 38 -7.92 -15.52 -34.33
N GLN A 39 -8.43 -14.29 -34.35
CA GLN A 39 -7.65 -13.12 -34.04
C GLN A 39 -7.71 -12.88 -32.52
N TYR A 40 -6.66 -13.30 -31.82
CA TYR A 40 -6.48 -13.04 -30.41
C TYR A 40 -5.30 -12.06 -30.23
N ASP A 41 -5.62 -10.78 -30.09
CA ASP A 41 -4.58 -9.75 -29.95
C ASP A 41 -4.05 -9.67 -28.52
N ASN A 42 -3.18 -10.62 -28.19
CA ASN A 42 -2.48 -10.72 -26.93
C ASN A 42 -1.41 -9.64 -26.73
N LYS A 43 -0.94 -9.01 -27.78
CA LYS A 43 0.20 -8.08 -27.69
C LYS A 43 -0.16 -6.82 -26.94
N TRP A 44 -1.35 -6.28 -27.19
CA TRP A 44 -1.83 -5.08 -26.53
C TRP A 44 -2.12 -5.35 -25.03
N LEU A 45 -2.80 -6.45 -24.71
CA LEU A 45 -3.12 -6.86 -23.34
C LEU A 45 -1.84 -7.08 -22.51
N LYS A 46 -0.85 -7.76 -23.09
CA LYS A 46 0.45 -7.98 -22.45
C LYS A 46 1.16 -6.66 -22.14
N ARG A 47 1.16 -5.71 -23.07
CA ARG A 47 1.73 -4.39 -22.83
C ARG A 47 1.04 -3.67 -21.68
N LEU A 48 -0.29 -3.73 -21.60
CA LEU A 48 -1.07 -3.15 -20.51
C LEU A 48 -0.72 -3.79 -19.17
N VAL A 49 -0.70 -5.11 -19.08
CA VAL A 49 -0.32 -5.83 -17.85
C VAL A 49 1.09 -5.45 -17.42
N HIS A 50 2.06 -5.42 -18.33
CA HIS A 50 3.43 -5.01 -17.99
C HIS A 50 3.52 -3.55 -17.52
N ILE A 51 2.74 -2.63 -18.11
CA ILE A 51 2.68 -1.24 -17.63
C ILE A 51 2.14 -1.20 -16.20
N VAL A 52 1.06 -1.92 -15.91
CA VAL A 52 0.49 -2.01 -14.56
C VAL A 52 1.49 -2.61 -13.56
N ASP A 53 2.23 -3.63 -13.96
CA ASP A 53 3.23 -4.26 -13.10
C ASP A 53 4.42 -3.31 -12.82
N ILE A 54 4.85 -2.55 -13.81
CA ILE A 54 5.87 -1.51 -13.62
C ILE A 54 5.36 -0.45 -12.65
N VAL A 55 4.12 0.03 -12.80
CA VAL A 55 3.52 1.02 -11.89
C VAL A 55 3.44 0.47 -10.47
N LYS A 56 3.01 -0.78 -10.28
CA LYS A 56 2.99 -1.44 -8.96
C LYS A 56 4.39 -1.51 -8.35
N LEU A 57 5.40 -1.85 -9.13
CA LEU A 57 6.79 -1.91 -8.67
C LEU A 57 7.29 -0.54 -8.22
N VAL A 58 7.03 0.51 -9.00
CA VAL A 58 7.40 1.89 -8.65
C VAL A 58 6.72 2.33 -7.36
N ILE A 59 5.41 2.06 -7.21
CA ILE A 59 4.66 2.36 -5.99
C ILE A 59 5.26 1.61 -4.79
N PHE A 60 5.60 0.34 -4.96
CA PHE A 60 6.22 -0.46 -3.89
C PHE A 60 7.57 0.11 -3.45
N ILE A 61 8.46 0.44 -4.41
CA ILE A 61 9.76 1.05 -4.11
C ILE A 61 9.58 2.39 -3.38
N LEU A 62 8.67 3.24 -3.85
CA LEU A 62 8.38 4.52 -3.23
C LEU A 62 7.83 4.35 -1.80
N SER A 63 6.95 3.38 -1.59
CA SER A 63 6.41 3.05 -0.27
C SER A 63 7.50 2.62 0.72
N VAL A 64 8.45 1.80 0.28
CA VAL A 64 9.59 1.38 1.11
C VAL A 64 10.48 2.58 1.44
N LEU A 65 10.80 3.43 0.49
CA LEU A 65 11.59 4.65 0.73
C LEU A 65 10.91 5.59 1.71
N LEU A 66 9.60 5.81 1.57
CA LEU A 66 8.82 6.62 2.50
C LEU A 66 8.77 6.00 3.90
N ALA A 67 8.63 4.68 4.01
CA ALA A 67 8.68 3.99 5.31
C ALA A 67 10.03 4.20 6.01
N ILE A 68 11.14 4.09 5.28
CA ILE A 68 12.48 4.38 5.81
C ILE A 68 12.58 5.84 6.26
N ALA A 69 12.10 6.79 5.47
CA ALA A 69 12.10 8.20 5.81
C ALA A 69 11.31 8.46 7.11
N VAL A 70 10.13 7.88 7.26
CA VAL A 70 9.30 7.96 8.47
C VAL A 70 10.06 7.41 9.68
N LEU A 71 10.70 6.24 9.56
CA LEU A 71 11.50 5.66 10.64
C LEU A 71 12.65 6.58 11.07
N LEU A 72 13.32 7.22 10.11
CA LEU A 72 14.40 8.18 10.40
C LEU A 72 13.87 9.44 11.12
N ILE A 73 12.73 9.96 10.68
CA ILE A 73 12.09 11.14 11.30
C ILE A 73 11.68 10.82 12.74
N ILE A 74 10.96 9.72 12.95
CA ILE A 74 10.56 9.27 14.29
C ILE A 74 11.80 9.03 15.15
N GLY A 75 12.80 8.36 14.59
CA GLY A 75 14.06 8.10 15.26
C GLY A 75 14.74 9.38 15.75
N ASN A 76 14.85 10.40 14.92
CA ASN A 76 15.44 11.67 15.26
C ASN A 76 14.60 12.44 16.31
N THR A 77 13.28 12.41 16.18
CA THR A 77 12.36 13.05 17.13
C THR A 77 12.47 12.43 18.52
N ILE A 78 12.51 11.10 18.60
CA ILE A 78 12.70 10.39 19.87
C ILE A 78 14.07 10.66 20.47
N ARG A 79 15.12 10.70 19.65
CA ARG A 79 16.48 11.07 20.09
C ARG A 79 16.48 12.46 20.76
N LEU A 80 15.88 13.45 20.12
CA LEU A 80 15.77 14.80 20.67
C LEU A 80 14.96 14.81 21.98
N SER A 81 13.89 14.04 22.06
CA SER A 81 13.08 13.89 23.28
C SER A 81 13.87 13.27 24.43
N ILE A 82 14.70 12.25 24.16
CA ILE A 82 15.59 11.64 25.15
C ILE A 82 16.63 12.66 25.63
N TYR A 83 17.24 13.38 24.69
CA TYR A 83 18.24 14.38 25.03
C TYR A 83 17.66 15.52 25.88
N SER A 84 16.47 16.00 25.54
CA SER A 84 15.78 17.04 26.32
C SER A 84 15.44 16.62 27.76
N ARG A 85 15.24 15.30 27.99
CA ARG A 85 14.90 14.73 29.31
C ARG A 85 16.09 14.02 29.98
N ARG A 86 17.31 14.29 29.53
CA ARG A 86 18.51 13.59 29.99
C ARG A 86 18.67 13.60 31.51
N HIS A 87 18.53 14.77 32.15
CA HIS A 87 18.66 14.89 33.61
C HIS A 87 17.59 14.10 34.37
N GLU A 88 16.36 14.07 33.86
CA GLU A 88 15.28 13.26 34.43
C GLU A 88 15.60 11.74 34.34
N ILE A 89 16.17 11.32 33.23
CA ILE A 89 16.58 9.93 32.99
C ILE A 89 17.74 9.55 33.91
N GLU A 90 18.75 10.41 34.06
CA GLU A 90 19.88 10.21 34.97
C GLU A 90 19.41 10.01 36.40
N ILE A 91 18.54 10.88 36.89
CA ILE A 91 17.94 10.78 38.24
C ILE A 91 17.21 9.44 38.40
N LYS A 92 16.37 9.06 37.42
CA LYS A 92 15.65 7.77 37.47
C LYS A 92 16.59 6.57 37.50
N LYS A 93 17.70 6.61 36.77
CA LYS A 93 18.74 5.56 36.80
C LYS A 93 19.44 5.48 38.16
N LEU A 94 19.77 6.62 38.78
CA LEU A 94 20.39 6.66 40.12
C LEU A 94 19.47 6.05 41.19
N PHE A 95 18.16 6.20 41.07
CA PHE A 95 17.17 5.55 41.95
C PHE A 95 16.86 4.11 41.59
N GLY A 96 17.62 3.48 40.66
CA GLY A 96 17.45 2.08 40.29
C GLY A 96 16.36 1.82 39.24
N GLY A 97 15.94 2.84 38.49
CA GLY A 97 14.99 2.68 37.40
C GLY A 97 15.55 1.79 36.29
N THR A 98 14.81 0.74 35.91
CA THR A 98 15.19 -0.17 34.82
C THR A 98 15.05 0.51 33.46
N ASP A 99 15.88 0.12 32.49
CA ASP A 99 15.81 0.66 31.12
C ASP A 99 14.42 0.47 30.49
N SER A 100 13.77 -0.65 30.76
CA SER A 100 12.40 -0.92 30.28
C SER A 100 11.37 0.08 30.83
N PHE A 101 11.53 0.54 32.07
CA PHE A 101 10.66 1.55 32.68
C PHE A 101 10.87 2.91 32.02
N ILE A 102 12.14 3.27 31.75
CA ILE A 102 12.50 4.52 31.11
C ILE A 102 12.05 4.57 29.64
N GLN A 103 11.99 3.42 28.95
CA GLN A 103 11.61 3.34 27.55
C GLN A 103 10.11 3.54 27.30
N ARG A 104 9.24 3.14 28.24
CA ARG A 104 7.77 3.14 28.08
C ARG A 104 7.20 4.46 27.56
N PRO A 105 7.51 5.63 28.12
CA PRO A 105 6.93 6.89 27.66
C PRO A 105 7.27 7.23 26.21
N PHE A 106 8.46 6.82 25.74
CA PHE A 106 8.87 7.04 24.35
C PHE A 106 8.16 6.08 23.38
N LEU A 107 7.88 4.84 23.80
CA LEU A 107 7.10 3.90 23.02
C LEU A 107 5.64 4.37 22.87
N TYR A 108 5.05 4.91 23.94
CA TYR A 108 3.72 5.52 23.87
C TYR A 108 3.71 6.73 22.93
N SER A 109 4.75 7.55 22.94
CA SER A 109 4.87 8.67 21.99
C SER A 109 4.92 8.17 20.55
N GLY A 110 5.69 7.10 20.27
CA GLY A 110 5.75 6.46 18.95
C GLY A 110 4.39 5.91 18.51
N LEU A 111 3.64 5.28 19.42
CA LEU A 111 2.28 4.81 19.15
C LEU A 111 1.36 5.97 18.75
N TRP A 112 1.37 7.06 19.51
CA TRP A 112 0.56 8.24 19.19
C TRP A 112 0.94 8.88 17.86
N TYR A 113 2.23 8.95 17.52
CA TYR A 113 2.67 9.41 16.19
C TYR A 113 2.11 8.52 15.07
N GLY A 114 2.09 7.21 15.28
CA GLY A 114 1.48 6.27 14.34
C GLY A 114 -0.03 6.46 14.19
N VAL A 115 -0.76 6.62 15.29
CA VAL A 115 -2.21 6.84 15.29
C VAL A 115 -2.58 8.16 14.61
N PHE A 116 -1.96 9.27 15.01
CA PHE A 116 -2.24 10.58 14.40
C PHE A 116 -1.85 10.62 12.92
N GLY A 117 -0.69 10.05 12.57
CA GLY A 117 -0.25 9.96 11.19
C GLY A 117 -1.23 9.16 10.32
N SER A 118 -1.70 8.01 10.82
CA SER A 118 -2.71 7.19 10.12
C SER A 118 -4.05 7.90 9.99
N THR A 119 -4.47 8.64 11.02
CA THR A 119 -5.72 9.41 10.97
C THR A 119 -5.67 10.50 9.90
N ILE A 120 -4.58 11.26 9.86
CA ILE A 120 -4.38 12.30 8.85
C ILE A 120 -4.33 11.67 7.45
N ALA A 121 -3.59 10.58 7.29
CA ALA A 121 -3.50 9.86 6.02
C ALA A 121 -4.88 9.35 5.56
N TRP A 122 -5.67 8.78 6.47
CA TRP A 122 -7.03 8.31 6.18
C TRP A 122 -7.94 9.44 5.70
N VAL A 123 -7.89 10.59 6.37
CA VAL A 123 -8.67 11.79 5.98
C VAL A 123 -8.26 12.26 4.59
N LEU A 124 -6.95 12.40 4.33
CA LEU A 124 -6.44 12.85 3.04
C LEU A 124 -6.81 11.91 1.90
N VAL A 125 -6.68 10.59 2.10
CA VAL A 125 -7.06 9.60 1.09
C VAL A 125 -8.57 9.60 0.86
N SER A 126 -9.38 9.71 1.92
CA SER A 126 -10.85 9.77 1.79
C SER A 126 -11.30 11.01 0.99
N ILE A 127 -10.73 12.17 1.26
CA ILE A 127 -11.00 13.41 0.52
C ILE A 127 -10.57 13.24 -0.95
N SER A 128 -9.38 12.69 -1.19
CA SER A 128 -8.87 12.46 -2.55
C SER A 128 -9.78 11.53 -3.36
N LEU A 129 -10.28 10.45 -2.74
CA LEU A 129 -11.22 9.53 -3.37
C LEU A 129 -12.57 10.20 -3.68
N GLN A 130 -13.07 11.06 -2.79
CA GLN A 130 -14.29 11.82 -3.04
C GLN A 130 -14.15 12.78 -4.23
N ILE A 131 -13.04 13.51 -4.30
CA ILE A 131 -12.77 14.42 -5.43
C ILE A 131 -12.66 13.64 -6.74
N LEU A 132 -12.07 12.44 -6.71
CA LEU A 132 -11.84 11.62 -7.90
C LEU A 132 -13.11 10.86 -8.34
N SER A 133 -14.10 10.70 -7.45
CA SER A 133 -15.32 9.92 -7.73
C SER A 133 -16.17 10.53 -8.84
N GLU A 134 -16.32 11.85 -8.88
CA GLU A 134 -17.10 12.53 -9.94
C GLU A 134 -16.49 12.38 -11.34
N PRO A 135 -15.19 12.68 -11.58
CA PRO A 135 -14.59 12.46 -12.88
C PRO A 135 -14.65 11.01 -13.37
N ILE A 136 -14.48 10.05 -12.45
CA ILE A 136 -14.53 8.62 -12.81
C ILE A 136 -15.95 8.18 -13.12
N ARG A 137 -16.95 8.66 -12.40
CA ARG A 137 -18.36 8.38 -12.73
C ARG A 137 -18.73 8.90 -14.11
N ASN A 138 -18.34 10.12 -14.45
CA ASN A 138 -18.59 10.69 -15.78
C ASN A 138 -17.90 9.89 -16.90
N LEU A 139 -16.72 9.31 -16.62
CA LEU A 139 -16.05 8.41 -17.56
C LEU A 139 -16.77 7.04 -17.63
N SER A 140 -17.25 6.51 -16.51
CA SER A 140 -17.92 5.20 -16.48
C SER A 140 -19.26 5.21 -17.22
N GLU A 141 -19.96 6.34 -17.27
CA GLU A 141 -21.20 6.48 -18.05
C GLU A 141 -20.98 6.37 -19.57
N LEU A 142 -19.76 6.60 -20.05
CA LEU A 142 -19.37 6.43 -21.46
C LEU A 142 -19.03 4.97 -21.83
N TYR A 143 -18.92 4.09 -20.84
CA TYR A 143 -18.59 2.68 -21.03
C TYR A 143 -19.72 1.78 -20.49
N PRO A 144 -20.09 0.68 -21.17
CA PRO A 144 -21.18 -0.20 -20.76
C PRO A 144 -20.95 -0.98 -19.44
N ASN A 145 -19.80 -0.80 -18.81
CA ASN A 145 -19.47 -1.39 -17.51
C ASN A 145 -19.43 -0.30 -16.45
N ASN A 146 -20.31 -0.37 -15.48
CA ASN A 146 -20.34 0.54 -14.33
C ASN A 146 -19.09 0.28 -13.45
N PHE A 147 -18.07 1.13 -13.58
CA PHE A 147 -16.95 1.16 -12.65
C PHE A 147 -17.34 2.04 -11.46
N GLU A 148 -17.70 1.41 -10.35
CA GLU A 148 -17.87 2.12 -9.09
C GLU A 148 -16.54 2.16 -8.35
N LEU A 149 -16.10 3.35 -7.93
CA LEU A 149 -15.00 3.49 -6.99
C LEU A 149 -15.44 2.97 -5.64
N ILE A 150 -14.93 1.82 -5.27
CA ILE A 150 -15.08 1.28 -3.92
C ILE A 150 -14.25 2.17 -2.99
N GLY A 151 -14.90 2.91 -2.10
CA GLY A 151 -14.24 3.70 -1.06
C GLY A 151 -13.34 2.82 -0.17
N LEU A 152 -12.57 3.46 0.73
CA LEU A 152 -11.77 2.75 1.72
C LEU A 152 -12.68 1.90 2.62
N GLY A 153 -12.84 0.63 2.26
CA GLY A 153 -13.56 -0.35 3.09
C GLY A 153 -12.86 -0.57 4.42
N TYR A 154 -13.56 -1.15 5.40
CA TYR A 154 -13.01 -1.44 6.74
C TYR A 154 -11.67 -2.17 6.70
N THR A 155 -11.48 -3.09 5.78
CA THR A 155 -10.23 -3.86 5.61
C THR A 155 -9.05 -2.97 5.28
N HIS A 156 -9.19 -2.09 4.29
CA HIS A 156 -8.10 -1.18 3.88
C HIS A 156 -7.80 -0.13 4.95
N THR A 157 -8.82 0.37 5.63
CA THR A 157 -8.68 1.28 6.77
C THR A 157 -7.91 0.60 7.91
N SER A 158 -8.25 -0.65 8.24
CA SER A 158 -7.55 -1.42 9.27
C SER A 158 -6.07 -1.65 8.93
N TYR A 159 -5.74 -1.99 7.67
CA TYR A 159 -4.35 -2.11 7.23
C TYR A 159 -3.58 -0.79 7.35
N LEU A 160 -4.19 0.32 6.97
CA LEU A 160 -3.56 1.65 7.06
C LEU A 160 -3.19 2.00 8.50
N PHE A 161 -4.12 1.82 9.45
CA PHE A 161 -3.86 2.07 10.86
C PHE A 161 -2.84 1.09 11.44
N SER A 162 -2.93 -0.19 11.10
CA SER A 162 -1.98 -1.21 11.58
C SER A 162 -0.56 -0.89 11.13
N ILE A 163 -0.35 -0.56 9.86
CA ILE A 163 0.96 -0.21 9.31
C ILE A 163 1.50 1.06 9.97
N GLY A 164 0.68 2.10 10.13
CA GLY A 164 1.12 3.36 10.74
C GLY A 164 1.51 3.18 12.20
N ILE A 165 0.72 2.44 12.99
CA ILE A 165 1.02 2.13 14.39
C ILE A 165 2.31 1.29 14.49
N LEU A 166 2.46 0.27 13.64
CA LEU A 166 3.68 -0.57 13.61
C LEU A 166 4.91 0.27 13.29
N LEU A 167 4.86 1.14 12.29
CA LEU A 167 5.96 2.04 11.96
C LEU A 167 6.29 3.00 13.12
N GLY A 168 5.28 3.56 13.78
CA GLY A 168 5.45 4.44 14.93
C GLY A 168 6.12 3.76 16.11
N VAL A 169 5.61 2.61 16.51
CA VAL A 169 6.16 1.83 17.64
C VAL A 169 7.53 1.27 17.31
N PHE A 170 7.72 0.71 16.12
CA PHE A 170 9.00 0.13 15.71
C PHE A 170 10.09 1.20 15.58
N GLY A 171 9.77 2.36 14.98
CA GLY A 171 10.71 3.48 14.87
C GLY A 171 11.12 4.03 16.24
N SER A 172 10.16 4.17 17.15
CA SER A 172 10.42 4.59 18.52
C SER A 172 11.28 3.56 19.27
N TRP A 173 10.92 2.27 19.19
CA TRP A 173 11.65 1.21 19.86
C TRP A 173 13.12 1.12 19.37
N LEU A 174 13.34 1.20 18.07
CA LEU A 174 14.68 1.16 17.47
C LEU A 174 15.54 2.35 17.92
N SER A 175 14.92 3.55 17.96
CA SER A 175 15.61 4.76 18.39
C SER A 175 15.98 4.72 19.87
N VAL A 176 15.04 4.33 20.72
CA VAL A 176 15.27 4.24 22.17
C VAL A 176 16.37 3.22 22.46
N LYS A 177 16.28 2.02 21.89
CA LYS A 177 17.28 0.97 22.10
C LYS A 177 18.69 1.42 21.70
N ARG A 178 18.82 2.18 20.60
CA ARG A 178 20.12 2.64 20.10
C ARG A 178 20.72 3.76 20.95
N HIS A 179 19.92 4.64 21.58
CA HIS A 179 20.40 5.84 22.24
C HIS A 179 20.42 5.74 23.77
N LEU A 180 19.65 4.83 24.38
CA LEU A 180 19.65 4.65 25.82
C LEU A 180 20.98 4.06 26.33
N TYR A 181 21.61 3.19 25.55
CA TYR A 181 22.92 2.62 25.87
C TYR A 181 24.07 3.63 25.85
N SER A 182 23.89 4.80 25.21
CA SER A 182 24.93 5.84 25.20
C SER A 182 24.87 6.81 26.40
N ILE A 183 23.92 6.64 27.31
CA ILE A 183 23.77 7.42 28.56
C ILE A 183 24.06 6.48 29.73
N GLU A 184 25.24 5.87 29.76
CA GLU A 184 25.75 5.23 30.98
C GLU A 184 26.47 6.29 31.81
N PRO A 185 26.13 6.46 33.11
CA PRO A 185 26.92 7.28 34.01
C PRO A 185 28.28 6.58 34.23
N ASN A 186 29.39 7.28 33.90
CA ASN A 186 30.73 6.93 34.37
C ASN A 186 30.81 7.07 35.87
#